data_b8c824aaccd82fea747ba6c6c44a0016
#
_entry.id   b8c824aaccd82fea747ba6c6c44a0016
#
_cell.length_a   1.000
_cell.length_b   1.000
_cell.length_c   1.000
_cell.angle_alpha   90.00
_cell.angle_beta   90.00
_cell.angle_gamma   90.00
#
_symmetry.space_group_name_H-M   'P 1'
#
loop_
_entity.id
_entity.type
_entity.pdbx_description
1 polymer ?
#
loop_
_entity_poly.entity_id
_entity_poly.type
_entity_poly.pdbx_seq_one_letter_code
_entity_poly.pdbx_strand_id
1 'polypeptide(L)'
;MPLVDIEITLRPHETLPRDLASLLADKLGIIFKSPPSTTWVKLYGLPDFRYAENDRSLEGAHPIFVRIIKSNLPDKLKLELEAKKITSVVANICKRPAENIHIIYEPEGKGRVSFGGKLVR
;
A
#
# COMPACT_ATOMS: atom_id res chain seq x y z
N MET A 1 4.85 1.82 -13.64
CA MET A 1 3.75 2.08 -12.71
C MET A 1 2.98 0.80 -12.46
N PRO A 2 2.69 0.45 -11.22
CA PRO A 2 2.17 1.35 -10.19
C PRO A 2 3.20 1.91 -9.22
N LEU A 3 2.80 3.02 -8.58
CA LEU A 3 3.48 3.61 -7.43
C LEU A 3 2.66 3.33 -6.18
N VAL A 4 3.30 2.83 -5.15
CA VAL A 4 2.62 2.39 -3.92
C VAL A 4 3.28 3.03 -2.71
N ASP A 5 2.49 3.75 -1.92
CA ASP A 5 2.90 4.24 -0.62
C ASP A 5 2.21 3.41 0.44
N ILE A 6 2.99 2.80 1.33
CA ILE A 6 2.47 1.98 2.42
C ILE A 6 2.88 2.62 3.74
N GLU A 7 1.87 3.01 4.52
CA GLU A 7 2.08 3.57 5.85
C GLU A 7 1.59 2.57 6.89
N ILE A 8 2.51 2.13 7.74
CA ILE A 8 2.23 1.15 8.79
C ILE A 8 2.16 1.87 10.13
N THR A 9 1.00 1.82 10.79
CA THR A 9 0.89 2.28 12.17
C THR A 9 1.63 1.28 13.05
N LEU A 10 2.72 1.73 13.67
CA LEU A 10 3.61 0.87 14.44
C LEU A 10 2.96 0.48 15.77
N ARG A 11 3.17 -0.78 16.17
CA ARG A 11 2.92 -1.20 17.55
C ARG A 11 3.98 -0.56 18.44
N PRO A 12 3.73 -0.43 19.78
CA PRO A 12 4.77 0.05 20.68
C PRO A 12 6.04 -0.79 20.51
N HIS A 13 7.18 -0.10 20.37
CA HIS A 13 8.51 -0.70 20.19
C HIS A 13 8.69 -1.53 18.92
N GLU A 14 7.75 -1.49 18.00
CA GLU A 14 7.91 -2.20 16.73
C GLU A 14 8.90 -1.49 15.83
N THR A 15 9.82 -2.27 15.24
CA THR A 15 10.71 -1.80 14.17
C THR A 15 10.41 -2.61 12.92
N LEU A 16 10.40 -1.94 11.78
CA LEU A 16 10.13 -2.61 10.51
C LEU A 16 11.40 -3.28 9.98
N PRO A 17 11.31 -4.54 9.48
CA PRO A 17 12.46 -5.19 8.88
C PRO A 17 13.02 -4.40 7.70
N ARG A 18 14.33 -4.45 7.51
CA ARG A 18 15.00 -3.69 6.43
C ARG A 18 14.60 -4.15 5.04
N ASP A 19 14.24 -5.42 4.89
CA ASP A 19 13.84 -6.02 3.61
C ASP A 19 12.33 -5.94 3.34
N LEU A 20 11.57 -5.33 4.23
CA LEU A 20 10.11 -5.31 4.11
C LEU A 20 9.62 -4.62 2.84
N ALA A 21 10.21 -3.46 2.50
CA ALA A 21 9.83 -2.74 1.29
C ALA A 21 10.09 -3.57 0.03
N SER A 22 11.24 -4.24 -0.02
CA SER A 22 11.60 -5.10 -1.14
C SER A 22 10.65 -6.30 -1.27
N LEU A 23 10.32 -6.92 -0.16
CA LEU A 23 9.39 -8.06 -0.14
C LEU A 23 8.00 -7.63 -0.61
N LEU A 24 7.51 -6.49 -0.13
CA LEU A 24 6.22 -5.95 -0.55
C LEU A 24 6.21 -5.61 -2.04
N ALA A 25 7.28 -4.99 -2.54
CA ALA A 25 7.40 -4.66 -3.95
C ALA A 25 7.33 -5.92 -4.83
N ASP A 26 8.02 -6.97 -4.43
CA ASP A 26 8.02 -8.24 -5.18
C ASP A 26 6.62 -8.88 -5.18
N LYS A 27 5.98 -8.95 -4.03
CA LYS A 27 4.66 -9.57 -3.91
C LYS A 27 3.57 -8.76 -4.63
N LEU A 28 3.59 -7.44 -4.48
CA LEU A 28 2.64 -6.57 -5.18
C LEU A 28 2.90 -6.56 -6.69
N GLY A 29 4.16 -6.63 -7.10
CA GLY A 29 4.51 -6.74 -8.51
C GLY A 29 3.88 -7.96 -9.18
N ILE A 30 3.80 -9.08 -8.48
CA ILE A 30 3.12 -10.27 -8.98
C ILE A 30 1.63 -10.00 -9.17
N ILE A 31 0.98 -9.37 -8.18
CA ILE A 31 -0.45 -9.03 -8.26
C ILE A 31 -0.74 -8.12 -9.45
N PHE A 32 0.09 -7.09 -9.62
CA PHE A 32 -0.07 -6.12 -10.72
C PHE A 32 0.42 -6.66 -12.07
N LYS A 33 1.04 -7.84 -12.08
CA LYS A 33 1.69 -8.41 -13.28
C LYS A 33 2.67 -7.42 -13.90
N SER A 34 3.43 -6.76 -13.04
CA SER A 34 4.38 -5.72 -13.44
C SER A 34 5.65 -6.32 -14.00
N PRO A 35 6.18 -5.77 -15.10
CA PRO A 35 7.55 -6.08 -15.51
C PRO A 35 8.56 -5.73 -14.41
N PRO A 36 9.76 -6.32 -14.42
CA PRO A 36 10.78 -6.01 -13.41
C PRO A 36 11.00 -4.50 -13.27
N SER A 37 11.16 -4.04 -12.02
CA SER A 37 11.46 -2.66 -11.65
C SER A 37 10.36 -1.63 -11.96
N THR A 38 9.12 -2.06 -12.17
CA THR A 38 8.02 -1.14 -12.50
C THR A 38 6.97 -0.99 -11.38
N THR A 39 7.02 -1.81 -10.35
CA THR A 39 6.23 -1.59 -9.13
C THR A 39 7.15 -0.96 -8.09
N TRP A 40 6.89 0.29 -7.72
CA TRP A 40 7.69 1.01 -6.75
C TRP A 40 6.95 1.12 -5.44
N VAL A 41 7.59 0.72 -4.36
CA VAL A 41 7.01 0.77 -3.02
C VAL A 41 7.85 1.68 -2.14
N LYS A 42 7.18 2.66 -1.52
CA LYS A 42 7.75 3.45 -0.44
C LYS A 42 7.05 3.07 0.85
N LEU A 43 7.83 2.86 1.90
CA LEU A 43 7.34 2.35 3.17
C LEU A 43 7.58 3.37 4.27
N TYR A 44 6.53 3.65 5.04
CA TYR A 44 6.58 4.59 6.15
C TYR A 44 6.08 3.92 7.42
N GLY A 45 6.77 4.17 8.53
CA GLY A 45 6.28 3.79 9.86
C GLY A 45 5.67 5.01 10.54
N LEU A 46 4.43 4.89 11.00
CA LEU A 46 3.76 5.93 11.78
C LEU A 46 3.77 5.52 13.24
N PRO A 47 4.38 6.31 14.14
CA PRO A 47 4.31 6.01 15.57
C PRO A 47 2.87 5.89 16.04
N ASP A 48 2.59 4.95 16.93
CA ASP A 48 1.24 4.64 17.39
C ASP A 48 0.49 5.86 17.94
N PHE A 49 1.17 6.74 18.67
CA PHE A 49 0.56 7.92 19.27
C PHE A 49 0.16 8.99 18.24
N ARG A 50 0.54 8.84 16.98
CA ARG A 50 0.17 9.76 15.89
C ARG A 50 -1.04 9.31 15.09
N TYR A 51 -1.59 8.14 15.41
CA TYR A 51 -2.82 7.65 14.80
C TYR A 51 -3.95 7.71 15.82
N ALA A 52 -5.11 8.21 15.41
CA ALA A 52 -6.28 8.28 16.27
C ALA A 52 -7.56 8.11 15.47
N GLU A 53 -8.55 7.50 16.13
CA GLU A 53 -9.94 7.46 15.64
C GLU A 53 -10.78 8.20 16.68
N ASN A 54 -11.74 9.01 16.20
CA ASN A 54 -12.55 9.81 17.13
C ASN A 54 -13.43 8.91 18.03
N ASP A 55 -13.57 9.32 19.29
CA ASP A 55 -14.44 8.66 20.28
C ASP A 55 -14.17 7.18 20.49
N ARG A 56 -12.91 6.74 20.38
CA ARG A 56 -12.60 5.32 20.41
C ARG A 56 -11.26 5.04 21.06
N SER A 57 -11.22 3.97 21.88
CA SER A 57 -9.96 3.40 22.31
C SER A 57 -9.34 2.59 21.17
N LEU A 58 -8.04 2.76 20.96
CA LEU A 58 -7.33 2.11 19.85
C LEU A 58 -6.47 0.94 20.30
N GLU A 59 -6.70 0.40 21.48
CA GLU A 59 -5.95 -0.75 21.96
C GLU A 59 -5.98 -1.87 20.92
N GLY A 60 -4.81 -2.24 20.42
CA GLY A 60 -4.67 -3.29 19.41
C GLY A 60 -4.94 -2.87 17.97
N ALA A 61 -5.39 -1.65 17.71
CA ALA A 61 -5.61 -1.19 16.35
C ALA A 61 -4.36 -0.51 15.80
N HIS A 62 -3.70 -1.18 14.84
CA HIS A 62 -2.50 -0.66 14.19
C HIS A 62 -2.69 -0.81 12.69
N PRO A 63 -3.53 0.06 12.07
CA PRO A 63 -3.89 -0.09 10.67
C PRO A 63 -2.74 0.22 9.73
N ILE A 64 -2.87 -0.30 8.52
CA ILE A 64 -1.97 -0.02 7.42
C ILE A 64 -2.77 0.64 6.31
N PHE A 65 -2.24 1.74 5.79
CA PHE A 65 -2.84 2.47 4.68
C PHE A 65 -1.96 2.28 3.44
N VAL A 66 -2.58 1.80 2.37
CA VAL A 66 -1.90 1.54 1.09
C VAL A 66 -2.49 2.47 0.05
N ARG A 67 -1.69 3.42 -0.45
CA ARG A 67 -2.08 4.32 -1.53
C ARG A 67 -1.45 3.87 -2.83
N ILE A 68 -2.26 3.76 -3.86
CA ILE A 68 -1.82 3.21 -5.14
C ILE A 68 -2.16 4.18 -6.26
N ILE A 69 -1.14 4.51 -7.06
CA ILE A 69 -1.31 5.24 -8.31
C ILE A 69 -1.01 4.27 -9.45
N LYS A 70 -1.98 4.06 -10.32
CA LYS A 70 -1.82 3.26 -11.54
C LYS A 70 -2.02 4.17 -12.75
N SER A 71 -1.39 3.85 -13.87
CA SER A 71 -1.58 4.62 -15.11
C SER A 71 -3.05 4.63 -15.51
N ASN A 72 -3.67 3.45 -15.50
CA ASN A 72 -5.09 3.27 -15.78
C ASN A 72 -5.68 2.37 -14.70
N LEU A 73 -6.92 2.65 -14.32
CA LEU A 73 -7.65 1.80 -13.37
C LEU A 73 -8.52 0.81 -14.14
N PRO A 74 -8.53 -0.46 -13.73
CA PRO A 74 -9.46 -1.43 -14.31
C PRO A 74 -10.90 -1.10 -13.91
N ASP A 75 -11.86 -1.86 -14.44
CA ASP A 75 -13.25 -1.71 -14.02
C ASP A 75 -13.41 -2.03 -12.52
N LYS A 76 -14.54 -1.62 -11.95
CA LYS A 76 -14.78 -1.74 -10.50
C LYS A 76 -14.66 -3.16 -9.98
N LEU A 77 -15.14 -4.15 -10.74
CA LEU A 77 -15.10 -5.55 -10.30
C LEU A 77 -13.65 -6.05 -10.23
N LYS A 78 -12.86 -5.78 -11.25
CA LYS A 78 -11.44 -6.16 -11.26
C LYS A 78 -10.67 -5.42 -10.20
N LEU A 79 -10.98 -4.14 -9.96
CA LEU A 79 -10.34 -3.33 -8.94
C LEU A 79 -10.63 -3.89 -7.55
N GLU A 80 -11.86 -4.31 -7.29
CA GLU A 80 -12.24 -4.93 -6.02
C GLU A 80 -11.50 -6.25 -5.78
N LEU A 81 -11.37 -7.08 -6.82
CA LEU A 81 -10.61 -8.34 -6.72
C LEU A 81 -9.13 -8.07 -6.46
N GLU A 82 -8.56 -7.09 -7.14
CA GLU A 82 -7.18 -6.67 -6.90
C GLU A 82 -6.99 -6.19 -5.46
N ALA A 83 -7.89 -5.34 -4.97
CA ALA A 83 -7.84 -4.83 -3.60
C ALA A 83 -7.88 -5.96 -2.57
N LYS A 84 -8.71 -6.98 -2.79
CA LYS A 84 -8.77 -8.15 -1.91
C LYS A 84 -7.45 -8.92 -1.88
N LYS A 85 -6.81 -9.11 -3.03
CA LYS A 85 -5.51 -9.78 -3.12
C LYS A 85 -4.42 -8.98 -2.40
N ILE A 86 -4.39 -7.68 -2.60
CA ILE A 86 -3.43 -6.79 -1.94
C ILE A 86 -3.64 -6.84 -0.42
N THR A 87 -4.88 -6.75 0.03
CA THR A 87 -5.22 -6.83 1.45
C THR A 87 -4.68 -8.11 2.08
N SER A 88 -4.92 -9.26 1.44
CA SER A 88 -4.44 -10.55 1.96
C SER A 88 -2.92 -10.60 2.05
N VAL A 89 -2.24 -10.14 1.02
CA VAL A 89 -0.78 -10.16 0.98
C VAL A 89 -0.19 -9.23 2.04
N VAL A 90 -0.67 -8.01 2.14
CA VAL A 90 -0.16 -7.03 3.11
C VAL A 90 -0.46 -7.50 4.55
N ALA A 91 -1.67 -7.99 4.80
CA ALA A 91 -2.06 -8.50 6.12
C ALA A 91 -1.14 -9.64 6.55
N ASN A 92 -0.87 -10.58 5.66
CA ASN A 92 -0.03 -11.73 5.94
C ASN A 92 1.44 -11.34 6.19
N ILE A 93 2.00 -10.51 5.33
CA ILE A 93 3.39 -10.09 5.43
C ILE A 93 3.62 -9.22 6.67
N CYS A 94 2.73 -8.27 6.93
CA CYS A 94 2.89 -7.30 8.02
C CYS A 94 2.28 -7.78 9.33
N LYS A 95 1.66 -8.96 9.34
CA LYS A 95 1.05 -9.56 10.54
C LYS A 95 0.01 -8.64 11.16
N ARG A 96 -0.94 -8.21 10.34
CA ARG A 96 -2.10 -7.41 10.75
C ARG A 96 -3.38 -8.14 10.33
N PRO A 97 -4.48 -7.99 11.08
CA PRO A 97 -5.77 -8.51 10.60
C PRO A 97 -6.17 -7.83 9.30
N ALA A 98 -6.81 -8.57 8.40
CA ALA A 98 -7.23 -8.02 7.10
C ALA A 98 -8.12 -6.78 7.24
N GLU A 99 -8.97 -6.74 8.27
CA GLU A 99 -9.84 -5.59 8.54
C GLU A 99 -9.08 -4.30 8.87
N ASN A 100 -7.79 -4.39 9.18
CA ASN A 100 -6.94 -3.23 9.47
C ASN A 100 -6.10 -2.79 8.26
N ILE A 101 -6.31 -3.38 7.10
CA ILE A 101 -5.64 -2.97 5.86
C ILE A 101 -6.61 -2.13 5.05
N HIS A 102 -6.22 -0.88 4.78
CA HIS A 102 -7.04 0.06 4.04
C HIS A 102 -6.33 0.48 2.76
N ILE A 103 -7.01 0.31 1.63
CA ILE A 103 -6.43 0.61 0.32
C ILE A 103 -7.13 1.80 -0.28
N ILE A 104 -6.35 2.75 -0.77
CA ILE A 104 -6.84 3.95 -1.44
C ILE A 104 -6.25 3.97 -2.84
N TYR A 105 -7.11 3.89 -3.84
CA TYR A 105 -6.69 4.10 -5.22
C TYR A 105 -6.79 5.59 -5.54
N GLU A 106 -5.65 6.18 -5.87
CA GLU A 106 -5.61 7.56 -6.33
C GLU A 106 -6.15 7.64 -7.76
N PRO A 107 -6.53 8.83 -8.24
CA PRO A 107 -6.90 8.99 -9.64
C PRO A 107 -5.80 8.50 -10.57
N GLU A 108 -6.18 8.09 -11.78
CA GLU A 108 -5.22 7.56 -12.76
C GLU A 108 -4.02 8.48 -12.95
N GLY A 109 -2.82 7.88 -12.99
CA GLY A 109 -1.58 8.62 -13.15
C GLY A 109 -1.34 9.10 -14.58
N LYS A 110 -2.03 8.51 -15.56
CA LYS A 110 -1.95 8.93 -16.96
C LYS A 110 -2.20 10.43 -17.08
N GLY A 111 -1.27 11.15 -17.68
CA GLY A 111 -1.34 12.60 -17.84
C GLY A 111 -1.06 13.38 -16.55
N ARG A 112 -0.73 12.73 -15.45
CA ARG A 112 -0.58 13.37 -14.14
C ARG A 112 0.74 13.05 -13.44
N VAL A 113 1.39 11.96 -13.81
CA VAL A 113 2.66 11.54 -13.22
C VAL A 113 3.77 11.67 -14.26
N SER A 114 4.88 12.24 -13.84
CA SER A 114 6.07 12.38 -14.66
C SER A 114 7.21 11.57 -14.04
N PHE A 115 7.88 10.78 -14.85
CA PHE A 115 9.07 10.05 -14.44
C PHE A 115 10.30 10.69 -15.10
N GLY A 116 11.14 11.33 -14.29
CA GLY A 116 12.34 11.99 -14.81
C GLY A 116 12.04 13.04 -15.88
N GLY A 117 10.91 13.72 -15.75
CA GLY A 117 10.48 14.75 -16.71
C GLY A 117 9.62 14.23 -17.85
N LYS A 118 9.38 12.92 -17.92
CA LYS A 118 8.54 12.32 -18.97
C LYS A 118 7.16 12.00 -18.42
N LEU A 119 6.14 12.66 -18.96
CA LEU A 119 4.77 12.46 -18.52
C LEU A 119 4.25 11.09 -18.99
N VAL A 120 3.55 10.39 -18.10
CA VAL A 120 2.86 9.14 -18.42
C VAL A 120 1.68 9.48 -19.34
N ARG A 121 1.61 8.82 -20.48
CA ARG A 121 0.58 9.08 -21.49
C ARG A 121 -0.41 7.92 -21.60
#